data_ceb6a07cf2c437ee050ace493924ad0c
#
_entry.id   ceb6a07cf2c437ee050ace493924ad0c
#
_cell.length_a   1.000
_cell.length_b   1.000
_cell.length_c   1.000
_cell.angle_alpha   90.00
_cell.angle_beta   90.00
_cell.angle_gamma   90.00
#
_symmetry.space_group_name_H-M   'P 1'
#
loop_
_entity.id
_entity.type
_entity.pdbx_description
1 polymer ?
#
loop_
_entity_poly.entity_id
_entity_poly.type
_entity_poly.pdbx_seq_one_letter_code
_entity_poly.pdbx_strand_id
1 'polypeptide(L)'
;QRRYGCTNVCHVGDVVDNHAISFHDPDPNGMSPAEELRLVRKELKRWFRAFPKVKAAIGNHDELHRRKAYRDGIPDGFLKSFKDAFEAPAGWQFGFEWRFGNWRLIHGTGTSGHDAAFKSAISGRISTAQGHIHTAAGVKFHASSKDIIWGMQVACGIDRKAYAFNYGRDFKDKPVLGCGVVLENGRIPMFVPMPM
;
A
#
# COMPACT_ATOMS: atom_id res chain seq x y z
N GLN A 1 6.09 7.53 -13.87
CA GLN A 1 6.77 8.74 -13.42
C GLN A 1 7.08 9.67 -14.58
N ARG A 2 7.91 9.27 -15.58
CA ARG A 2 8.34 10.13 -16.71
C ARG A 2 7.16 10.68 -17.52
N ARG A 3 6.15 9.86 -17.85
CA ARG A 3 5.00 10.26 -18.66
C ARG A 3 4.24 11.48 -18.12
N TYR A 4 4.18 11.63 -16.80
CA TYR A 4 3.43 12.70 -16.12
C TYR A 4 4.33 13.74 -15.43
N GLY A 5 5.64 13.68 -15.62
CA GLY A 5 6.59 14.61 -14.99
C GLY A 5 6.64 14.52 -13.46
N CYS A 6 6.19 13.40 -12.86
CA CYS A 6 6.15 13.25 -11.41
C CYS A 6 7.56 13.23 -10.82
N THR A 7 7.80 14.06 -9.82
CA THR A 7 9.07 14.19 -9.10
C THR A 7 9.18 13.25 -7.90
N ASN A 8 8.04 12.94 -7.27
CA ASN A 8 7.98 12.05 -6.11
C ASN A 8 7.39 10.69 -6.49
N VAL A 9 7.86 9.64 -5.82
CA VAL A 9 7.30 8.30 -5.91
C VAL A 9 6.87 7.87 -4.52
N CYS A 10 5.66 7.32 -4.44
CA CYS A 10 5.08 6.81 -3.20
C CYS A 10 4.63 5.37 -3.40
N HIS A 11 4.64 4.59 -2.31
CA HIS A 11 4.04 3.26 -2.25
C HIS A 11 2.87 3.29 -1.26
N VAL A 12 1.75 2.71 -1.64
CA VAL A 12 0.51 2.77 -0.84
C VAL A 12 0.43 1.74 0.30
N GLY A 13 1.53 1.06 0.60
CA GLY A 13 1.58 0.03 1.64
C GLY A 13 1.40 -1.38 1.09
N ASP A 14 1.47 -2.36 1.98
CA ASP A 14 1.54 -3.78 1.66
C ASP A 14 2.65 -4.05 0.63
N VAL A 15 3.86 -3.59 0.99
CA VAL A 15 5.09 -3.79 0.20
C VAL A 15 5.40 -5.28 0.11
N VAL A 16 4.98 -6.03 1.13
CA VAL A 16 5.09 -7.49 1.23
C VAL A 16 3.75 -8.08 1.64
N ASP A 17 3.50 -9.30 1.23
CA ASP A 17 2.27 -10.02 1.61
C ASP A 17 2.35 -10.63 3.01
N ASN A 18 3.53 -11.14 3.39
CA ASN A 18 3.73 -11.85 4.65
C ASN A 18 2.72 -13.02 4.84
N HIS A 19 2.37 -13.69 3.75
CA HIS A 19 1.34 -14.75 3.74
C HIS A 19 1.65 -15.85 4.76
N ALA A 20 2.90 -16.27 4.84
CA ALA A 20 3.35 -17.34 5.74
C ALA A 20 3.16 -17.02 7.24
N ILE A 21 3.00 -15.73 7.59
CA ILE A 21 2.71 -15.29 8.96
C ILE A 21 1.35 -14.62 9.10
N SER A 22 0.46 -14.79 8.13
CA SER A 22 -0.89 -14.22 8.19
C SER A 22 -1.69 -14.78 9.38
N PHE A 23 -2.82 -14.15 9.71
CA PHE A 23 -3.79 -14.66 10.68
C PHE A 23 -4.80 -15.61 10.04
N HIS A 24 -4.76 -15.78 8.73
CA HIS A 24 -5.50 -16.79 7.99
C HIS A 24 -4.74 -18.11 8.03
N ASP A 25 -5.44 -19.21 7.80
CA ASP A 25 -4.82 -20.53 7.72
C ASP A 25 -3.75 -20.54 6.62
N PRO A 26 -2.48 -20.86 6.96
CA PRO A 26 -1.41 -20.91 5.97
C PRO A 26 -1.65 -22.08 5.02
N ASP A 27 -1.31 -21.88 3.75
CA ASP A 27 -1.27 -23.01 2.83
C ASP A 27 -0.14 -23.98 3.23
N PRO A 28 -0.44 -25.25 3.49
CA PRO A 28 0.58 -26.23 3.91
C PRO A 28 1.67 -26.47 2.87
N ASN A 29 1.43 -26.12 1.61
CA ASN A 29 2.43 -26.18 0.54
C ASN A 29 3.12 -24.83 0.31
N GLY A 30 2.86 -23.83 1.14
CA GLY A 30 3.42 -22.48 1.04
C GLY A 30 4.88 -22.39 1.46
N MET A 31 5.47 -21.24 1.17
CA MET A 31 6.82 -20.92 1.62
C MET A 31 6.85 -20.74 3.13
N SER A 32 7.97 -21.10 3.74
CA SER A 32 8.24 -20.71 5.12
C SER A 32 8.41 -19.19 5.23
N PRO A 33 8.20 -18.59 6.42
CA PRO A 33 8.41 -17.15 6.63
C PRO A 33 9.81 -16.66 6.22
N ALA A 34 10.81 -17.49 6.43
CA ALA A 34 12.19 -17.16 6.07
C ALA A 34 12.44 -17.16 4.56
N GLU A 35 11.79 -18.06 3.84
CA GLU A 35 11.84 -18.12 2.37
C GLU A 35 11.10 -16.95 1.73
N GLU A 36 9.93 -16.62 2.24
CA GLU A 36 9.16 -15.49 1.79
C GLU A 36 9.96 -14.18 1.97
N LEU A 37 10.56 -13.95 3.15
CA LEU A 37 11.38 -12.78 3.40
C LEU A 37 12.59 -12.69 2.45
N ARG A 38 13.24 -13.84 2.15
CA ARG A 38 14.36 -13.89 1.19
C ARG A 38 13.91 -13.48 -0.22
N LEU A 39 12.79 -14.01 -0.65
CA LEU A 39 12.22 -13.69 -1.97
C LEU A 39 11.85 -12.21 -2.06
N VAL A 40 11.16 -11.68 -1.05
CA VAL A 40 10.80 -10.28 -0.94
C VAL A 40 12.03 -9.38 -1.08
N ARG A 41 13.10 -9.63 -0.33
CA ARG A 41 14.34 -8.84 -0.42
C ARG A 41 14.95 -8.88 -1.82
N LYS A 42 14.88 -10.03 -2.49
CA LYS A 42 15.38 -10.18 -3.88
C LYS A 42 14.57 -9.31 -4.85
N GLU A 43 13.25 -9.35 -4.75
CA GLU A 43 12.38 -8.57 -5.64
C GLU A 43 12.42 -7.08 -5.33
N LEU A 44 12.46 -6.69 -4.07
CA LEU A 44 12.58 -5.28 -3.66
C LEU A 44 13.86 -4.62 -4.18
N LYS A 45 14.97 -5.35 -4.38
CA LYS A 45 16.18 -4.79 -5.00
C LYS A 45 15.93 -4.21 -6.39
N ARG A 46 14.96 -4.74 -7.14
CA ARG A 46 14.54 -4.21 -8.45
C ARG A 46 13.82 -2.88 -8.30
N TRP A 47 12.93 -2.78 -7.30
CA TRP A 47 12.21 -1.55 -6.97
C TRP A 47 13.16 -0.47 -6.44
N PHE A 48 14.11 -0.82 -5.57
CA PHE A 48 15.11 0.11 -5.04
C PHE A 48 15.98 0.74 -6.14
N ARG A 49 16.33 -0.05 -7.16
CA ARG A 49 17.07 0.46 -8.32
C ARG A 49 16.21 1.34 -9.22
N ALA A 50 14.96 0.96 -9.45
CA ALA A 50 14.03 1.73 -10.29
C ALA A 50 13.59 3.04 -9.62
N PHE A 51 13.42 3.01 -8.30
CA PHE A 51 12.92 4.12 -7.49
C PHE A 51 13.78 4.28 -6.23
N PRO A 52 14.92 4.97 -6.32
CA PRO A 52 15.86 5.08 -5.20
C PRO A 52 15.36 5.93 -4.02
N LYS A 53 14.30 6.73 -4.23
CA LYS A 53 13.65 7.55 -3.19
C LYS A 53 12.15 7.31 -3.22
N VAL A 54 11.60 6.77 -2.13
CA VAL A 54 10.17 6.45 -2.00
C VAL A 54 9.68 6.76 -0.59
N LYS A 55 8.49 7.31 -0.49
CA LYS A 55 7.70 7.35 0.75
C LYS A 55 6.70 6.21 0.69
N ALA A 56 6.91 5.18 1.50
CA ALA A 56 6.05 4.01 1.57
C ALA A 56 5.11 4.12 2.78
N ALA A 57 3.82 4.01 2.55
CA ALA A 57 2.86 3.80 3.63
C ALA A 57 3.09 2.39 4.20
N ILE A 58 2.83 2.22 5.49
CA ILE A 58 2.86 0.92 6.14
C ILE A 58 1.46 0.33 6.05
N GLY A 59 1.34 -0.85 5.46
CA GLY A 59 0.09 -1.58 5.33
C GLY A 59 -0.10 -2.63 6.42
N ASN A 60 -1.27 -3.22 6.45
CA ASN A 60 -1.61 -4.24 7.44
C ASN A 60 -0.83 -5.55 7.24
N HIS A 61 -0.44 -5.89 6.03
CA HIS A 61 0.44 -7.02 5.75
C HIS A 61 1.88 -6.72 6.16
N ASP A 62 2.36 -5.51 5.93
CA ASP A 62 3.67 -5.08 6.41
C ASP A 62 3.80 -5.25 7.93
N GLU A 63 2.72 -4.95 8.69
CA GLU A 63 2.69 -5.01 10.15
C GLU A 63 2.48 -6.40 10.75
N LEU A 64 2.22 -7.45 9.97
CA LEU A 64 1.86 -8.77 10.49
C LEU A 64 2.88 -9.30 11.52
N HIS A 65 4.16 -9.16 11.27
CA HIS A 65 5.22 -9.60 12.20
C HIS A 65 5.17 -8.83 13.53
N ARG A 66 4.90 -7.52 13.52
CA ARG A 66 4.75 -6.69 14.72
C ARG A 66 3.49 -7.04 15.50
N ARG A 67 2.38 -7.22 14.81
CA ARG A 67 1.10 -7.59 15.42
C ARG A 67 1.18 -8.97 16.08
N LYS A 68 1.88 -9.94 15.47
CA LYS A 68 2.13 -11.25 16.09
C LYS A 68 3.05 -11.14 17.31
N ALA A 69 4.17 -10.43 17.18
CA ALA A 69 5.07 -10.18 18.30
C ALA A 69 4.36 -9.52 19.49
N TYR A 70 3.55 -8.49 19.24
CA TYR A 70 2.75 -7.81 20.26
C TYR A 70 1.78 -8.78 20.96
N ARG A 71 1.06 -9.62 20.18
CA ARG A 71 0.14 -10.63 20.76
C ARG A 71 0.88 -11.62 21.65
N ASP A 72 2.10 -11.97 21.31
CA ASP A 72 2.91 -12.94 22.03
C ASP A 72 3.80 -12.26 23.11
N GLY A 73 3.55 -10.97 23.41
CA GLY A 73 4.23 -10.22 24.46
C GLY A 73 5.66 -9.80 24.16
N ILE A 74 6.07 -9.82 22.89
CA ILE A 74 7.43 -9.42 22.46
C ILE A 74 7.47 -7.91 22.23
N PRO A 75 8.27 -7.14 23.00
CA PRO A 75 8.39 -5.69 22.83
C PRO A 75 8.99 -5.29 21.47
N ASP A 76 8.53 -4.15 20.91
CA ASP A 76 9.00 -3.61 19.65
C ASP A 76 10.53 -3.41 19.57
N GLY A 77 11.19 -3.18 20.71
CA GLY A 77 12.64 -3.02 20.79
C GLY A 77 13.44 -4.25 20.32
N PHE A 78 12.82 -5.44 20.28
CA PHE A 78 13.42 -6.65 19.74
C PHE A 78 13.23 -6.84 18.24
N LEU A 79 12.40 -6.00 17.61
CA LEU A 79 12.06 -6.12 16.20
C LEU A 79 12.92 -5.18 15.35
N LYS A 80 13.30 -5.65 14.18
CA LYS A 80 13.96 -4.79 13.19
C LYS A 80 12.97 -3.73 12.68
N SER A 81 13.50 -2.56 12.34
CA SER A 81 12.73 -1.58 11.58
C SER A 81 12.33 -2.15 10.20
N PHE A 82 11.28 -1.62 9.57
CA PHE A 82 10.92 -2.03 8.20
C PHE A 82 12.08 -1.83 7.23
N LYS A 83 12.80 -0.73 7.37
CA LYS A 83 13.99 -0.44 6.56
C LYS A 83 15.05 -1.52 6.69
N ASP A 84 15.36 -1.94 7.91
CA ASP A 84 16.38 -2.97 8.16
C ASP A 84 15.88 -4.37 7.77
N ALA A 85 14.61 -4.67 8.05
CA ALA A 85 13.98 -5.93 7.69
C ALA A 85 13.98 -6.16 6.16
N PHE A 86 13.74 -5.13 5.38
CA PHE A 86 13.70 -5.21 3.91
C PHE A 86 15.04 -4.85 3.24
N GLU A 87 16.07 -4.52 4.00
CA GLU A 87 17.37 -4.07 3.47
C GLU A 87 17.21 -2.85 2.54
N ALA A 88 16.30 -1.93 2.90
CA ALA A 88 15.95 -0.81 2.07
C ALA A 88 17.02 0.30 2.12
N PRO A 89 17.32 0.97 0.99
CA PRO A 89 18.27 2.06 0.96
C PRO A 89 17.77 3.28 1.74
N ALA A 90 18.68 4.20 2.05
CA ALA A 90 18.37 5.40 2.84
C ALA A 90 17.23 6.27 2.26
N GLY A 91 17.02 6.22 0.94
CA GLY A 91 15.95 6.97 0.27
C GLY A 91 14.55 6.38 0.44
N TRP A 92 14.41 5.15 0.94
CA TRP A 92 13.13 4.56 1.27
C TRP A 92 12.75 4.87 2.72
N GLN A 93 11.62 5.51 2.89
CA GLN A 93 11.08 5.89 4.18
C GLN A 93 9.74 5.20 4.38
N PHE A 94 9.52 4.63 5.57
CA PHE A 94 8.30 3.93 5.95
C PHE A 94 7.54 4.71 7.02
N GLY A 95 6.24 4.89 6.85
CA GLY A 95 5.39 5.62 7.80
C GLY A 95 3.92 5.31 7.57
N PHE A 96 3.07 5.54 8.58
CA PHE A 96 1.63 5.27 8.47
C PHE A 96 0.89 6.31 7.64
N GLU A 97 1.37 7.55 7.64
CA GLU A 97 0.80 8.67 6.88
C GLU A 97 1.92 9.54 6.29
N TRP A 98 1.73 9.98 5.07
CA TRP A 98 2.57 10.98 4.41
C TRP A 98 1.73 12.15 3.96
N ARG A 99 2.14 13.37 4.30
CA ARG A 99 1.46 14.60 3.89
C ARG A 99 2.22 15.32 2.78
N PHE A 100 1.48 15.83 1.83
CA PHE A 100 1.96 16.57 0.66
C PHE A 100 1.06 17.79 0.45
N GLY A 101 1.39 18.89 1.14
CA GLY A 101 0.53 20.08 1.11
C GLY A 101 -0.88 19.79 1.63
N ASN A 102 -1.85 19.86 0.73
CA ASN A 102 -3.28 19.72 1.04
C ASN A 102 -3.84 18.28 0.89
N TRP A 103 -2.98 17.30 0.67
CA TRP A 103 -3.40 15.90 0.58
C TRP A 103 -2.47 14.97 1.33
N ARG A 104 -2.96 13.77 1.61
CA ARG A 104 -2.20 12.72 2.29
C ARG A 104 -2.24 11.39 1.55
N LEU A 105 -1.22 10.58 1.82
CA LEU A 105 -1.14 9.17 1.45
C LEU A 105 -1.22 8.32 2.72
N ILE A 106 -2.08 7.31 2.73
CA ILE A 106 -2.18 6.28 3.77
C ILE A 106 -2.31 4.90 3.10
N HIS A 107 -2.16 3.83 3.86
CA HIS A 107 -2.54 2.51 3.36
C HIS A 107 -4.05 2.33 3.31
N GLY A 108 -4.74 2.68 4.38
CA GLY A 108 -6.20 2.54 4.49
C GLY A 108 -6.65 1.40 5.39
N THR A 109 -5.76 0.82 6.20
CA THR A 109 -6.10 -0.16 7.23
C THR A 109 -7.25 0.34 8.11
N GLY A 110 -8.25 -0.52 8.34
CA GLY A 110 -9.44 -0.16 9.12
C GLY A 110 -10.57 0.48 8.32
N THR A 111 -10.39 0.68 7.00
CA THR A 111 -11.45 1.12 6.10
C THR A 111 -11.86 0.00 5.15
N SER A 112 -13.10 0.03 4.67
CA SER A 112 -13.63 -1.01 3.80
C SER A 112 -14.62 -0.50 2.77
N GLY A 113 -14.83 -1.33 1.75
CA GLY A 113 -15.75 -1.06 0.65
C GLY A 113 -15.16 -0.17 -0.45
N HIS A 114 -15.88 -0.06 -1.56
CA HIS A 114 -15.42 0.60 -2.77
C HIS A 114 -15.12 2.10 -2.57
N ASP A 115 -15.76 2.72 -1.59
CA ASP A 115 -15.63 4.15 -1.27
C ASP A 115 -14.68 4.43 -0.10
N ALA A 116 -13.85 3.48 0.29
CA ALA A 116 -12.97 3.59 1.46
C ALA A 116 -12.11 4.86 1.43
N ALA A 117 -11.44 5.15 0.32
CA ALA A 117 -10.61 6.34 0.17
C ALA A 117 -11.41 7.65 0.30
N PHE A 118 -12.62 7.67 -0.25
CA PHE A 118 -13.51 8.83 -0.16
C PHE A 118 -14.01 9.05 1.27
N LYS A 119 -14.41 7.98 1.96
CA LYS A 119 -14.78 8.03 3.38
C LYS A 119 -13.62 8.53 4.25
N SER A 120 -12.39 8.05 3.98
CA SER A 120 -11.18 8.51 4.66
C SER A 120 -10.93 10.00 4.44
N ALA A 121 -11.15 10.51 3.23
CA ALA A 121 -11.01 11.93 2.93
C ALA A 121 -12.04 12.78 3.67
N ILE A 122 -13.32 12.37 3.66
CA ILE A 122 -14.40 13.07 4.36
C ILE A 122 -14.15 13.09 5.88
N SER A 123 -13.86 11.94 6.48
CA SER A 123 -13.62 11.82 7.91
C SER A 123 -12.39 12.61 8.36
N GLY A 124 -11.31 12.55 7.59
CA GLY A 124 -10.07 13.28 7.88
C GLY A 124 -10.08 14.75 7.47
N ARG A 125 -11.11 15.22 6.74
CA ARG A 125 -11.18 16.57 6.16
C ARG A 125 -9.93 16.96 5.36
N ILE A 126 -9.36 15.97 4.64
CA ILE A 126 -8.16 16.15 3.81
C ILE A 126 -8.22 15.20 2.60
N SER A 127 -7.84 15.69 1.44
CA SER A 127 -7.72 14.84 0.25
C SER A 127 -6.83 13.65 0.54
N THR A 128 -7.25 12.44 0.17
CA THR A 128 -6.61 11.20 0.59
C THR A 128 -6.43 10.24 -0.59
N ALA A 129 -5.20 9.81 -0.82
CA ALA A 129 -4.89 8.66 -1.66
C ALA A 129 -4.65 7.44 -0.76
N GLN A 130 -5.24 6.28 -1.10
CA GLN A 130 -5.02 5.05 -0.33
C GLN A 130 -5.04 3.79 -1.21
N GLY A 131 -4.40 2.74 -0.72
CA GLY A 131 -4.42 1.36 -1.22
C GLY A 131 -5.46 0.48 -0.51
N HIS A 132 -5.04 -0.67 -0.03
CA HIS A 132 -5.78 -1.64 0.79
C HIS A 132 -6.95 -2.34 0.07
N ILE A 133 -7.81 -1.62 -0.60
CA ILE A 133 -8.93 -2.21 -1.34
C ILE A 133 -8.48 -2.52 -2.77
N HIS A 134 -8.24 -3.79 -3.05
CA HIS A 134 -7.71 -4.24 -4.34
C HIS A 134 -8.73 -4.21 -5.46
N THR A 135 -10.02 -4.35 -5.12
CA THR A 135 -11.13 -4.53 -6.09
C THR A 135 -11.76 -3.22 -6.54
N ALA A 136 -11.26 -2.08 -6.05
CA ALA A 136 -11.78 -0.76 -6.41
C ALA A 136 -10.67 0.21 -6.78
N ALA A 137 -10.95 1.08 -7.74
CA ALA A 137 -10.05 2.15 -8.17
C ALA A 137 -10.84 3.37 -8.62
N GLY A 138 -10.24 4.54 -8.53
CA GLY A 138 -10.83 5.77 -9.02
C GLY A 138 -10.75 6.93 -8.05
N VAL A 139 -11.33 8.04 -8.45
CA VAL A 139 -11.34 9.29 -7.68
C VAL A 139 -12.77 9.77 -7.50
N LYS A 140 -13.11 10.17 -6.27
CA LYS A 140 -14.36 10.85 -5.94
C LYS A 140 -14.07 12.20 -5.29
N PHE A 141 -14.85 13.21 -5.65
CA PHE A 141 -14.72 14.57 -5.14
C PHE A 141 -15.87 14.92 -4.20
N HIS A 142 -15.58 15.77 -3.24
CA HIS A 142 -16.56 16.40 -2.37
C HIS A 142 -16.24 17.88 -2.25
N ALA A 143 -17.23 18.72 -2.56
CA ALA A 143 -17.13 20.17 -2.44
C ALA A 143 -17.95 20.68 -1.26
N SER A 144 -17.40 21.65 -0.55
CA SER A 144 -18.07 22.44 0.47
C SER A 144 -17.96 23.93 0.14
N SER A 145 -18.52 24.80 0.97
CA SER A 145 -18.34 26.25 0.82
C SER A 145 -16.89 26.71 1.09
N LYS A 146 -16.04 25.85 1.64
CA LYS A 146 -14.67 26.18 2.02
C LYS A 146 -13.61 25.55 1.13
N ASP A 147 -13.87 24.34 0.63
CA ASP A 147 -12.86 23.52 -0.04
C ASP A 147 -13.46 22.48 -0.99
N ILE A 148 -12.60 21.96 -1.83
CA ILE A 148 -12.84 20.71 -2.57
C ILE A 148 -11.81 19.71 -2.10
N ILE A 149 -12.26 18.56 -1.61
CA ILE A 149 -11.41 17.43 -1.25
C ILE A 149 -11.72 16.22 -2.13
N TRP A 150 -10.79 15.29 -2.21
CA TRP A 150 -10.96 14.08 -2.98
C TRP A 150 -10.46 12.85 -2.21
N GLY A 151 -11.07 11.70 -2.52
CA GLY A 151 -10.57 10.38 -2.14
C GLY A 151 -10.19 9.60 -3.38
N MET A 152 -8.96 9.13 -3.45
CA MET A 152 -8.45 8.31 -4.54
C MET A 152 -8.13 6.91 -4.04
N GLN A 153 -8.90 5.92 -4.52
CA GLN A 153 -8.57 4.52 -4.34
C GLN A 153 -7.58 4.11 -5.44
N VAL A 154 -6.37 3.72 -5.03
CA VAL A 154 -5.26 3.45 -5.97
C VAL A 154 -5.27 2.01 -6.47
N ALA A 155 -6.09 1.14 -5.87
CA ALA A 155 -6.10 -0.30 -6.11
C ALA A 155 -4.74 -0.95 -5.77
N CYS A 156 -4.18 -1.81 -6.62
CA CYS A 156 -2.96 -2.53 -6.30
C CYS A 156 -2.06 -2.74 -7.53
N GLY A 157 -0.83 -3.17 -7.26
CA GLY A 157 0.16 -3.54 -8.28
C GLY A 157 0.64 -4.98 -8.11
N ILE A 158 -0.27 -5.89 -7.72
CA ILE A 158 0.06 -7.28 -7.41
C ILE A 158 0.32 -8.11 -8.67
N ASP A 159 1.10 -9.16 -8.54
CA ASP A 159 1.14 -10.24 -9.52
C ASP A 159 -0.08 -11.16 -9.34
N ARG A 160 -1.02 -11.10 -10.26
CA ARG A 160 -2.26 -11.91 -10.23
C ARG A 160 -2.02 -13.43 -10.29
N LYS A 161 -0.83 -13.84 -10.70
CA LYS A 161 -0.41 -15.25 -10.75
C LYS A 161 0.32 -15.68 -9.48
N ALA A 162 0.60 -14.76 -8.58
CA ALA A 162 1.31 -15.08 -7.36
C ALA A 162 0.47 -16.00 -6.47
N TYR A 163 1.16 -16.94 -5.85
CA TYR A 163 0.59 -17.97 -4.98
C TYR A 163 -0.25 -17.38 -3.81
N ALA A 164 0.18 -16.26 -3.26
CA ALA A 164 -0.50 -15.55 -2.19
C ALA A 164 -1.97 -15.17 -2.50
N PHE A 165 -2.39 -15.21 -3.78
CA PHE A 165 -3.76 -14.93 -4.19
C PHE A 165 -4.62 -16.16 -4.43
N ASN A 166 -4.14 -17.36 -4.14
CA ASN A 166 -4.93 -18.57 -4.25
C ASN A 166 -6.18 -18.53 -3.36
N TYR A 167 -6.10 -17.91 -2.17
CA TYR A 167 -7.26 -17.73 -1.29
C TYR A 167 -8.35 -16.83 -1.90
N GLY A 168 -7.97 -15.91 -2.79
CA GLY A 168 -8.89 -15.03 -3.51
C GLY A 168 -9.44 -15.62 -4.83
N ARG A 169 -9.07 -16.86 -5.16
CA ARG A 169 -9.47 -17.49 -6.44
C ARG A 169 -10.98 -17.52 -6.64
N ASP A 170 -11.73 -17.79 -5.60
CA ASP A 170 -13.17 -17.95 -5.62
C ASP A 170 -13.94 -16.65 -5.37
N PHE A 171 -13.25 -15.52 -5.07
CA PHE A 171 -13.90 -14.23 -4.92
C PHE A 171 -14.42 -13.73 -6.27
N LYS A 172 -15.68 -13.24 -6.28
CA LYS A 172 -16.30 -12.67 -7.47
C LYS A 172 -15.55 -11.42 -7.94
N ASP A 173 -15.20 -10.55 -7.01
CA ASP A 173 -14.48 -9.32 -7.30
C ASP A 173 -12.98 -9.63 -7.47
N LYS A 174 -12.40 -9.14 -8.56
CA LYS A 174 -11.00 -9.35 -8.89
C LYS A 174 -10.20 -8.06 -8.73
N PRO A 175 -8.89 -8.16 -8.47
CA PRO A 175 -8.04 -6.99 -8.29
C PRO A 175 -7.99 -6.10 -9.54
N VAL A 176 -8.10 -4.80 -9.32
CA VAL A 176 -7.82 -3.77 -10.33
C VAL A 176 -6.34 -3.42 -10.25
N LEU A 177 -5.63 -3.51 -11.39
CA LEU A 177 -4.22 -3.16 -11.45
C LEU A 177 -4.05 -1.72 -11.94
N GLY A 178 -3.19 -0.97 -11.28
CA GLY A 178 -2.94 0.40 -11.69
C GLY A 178 -2.08 1.20 -10.71
N CYS A 179 -2.00 2.49 -10.96
CA CYS A 179 -1.33 3.43 -10.08
C CYS A 179 -2.10 4.75 -9.97
N GLY A 180 -1.90 5.45 -8.87
CA GLY A 180 -2.36 6.82 -8.69
C GLY A 180 -1.33 7.82 -9.20
N VAL A 181 -1.81 8.92 -9.78
CA VAL A 181 -1.01 10.09 -10.13
C VAL A 181 -1.68 11.31 -9.53
N VAL A 182 -0.89 12.16 -8.87
CA VAL A 182 -1.37 13.41 -8.28
C VAL A 182 -0.51 14.54 -8.83
N LEU A 183 -1.13 15.47 -9.53
CA LEU A 183 -0.46 16.60 -10.17
C LEU A 183 -0.88 17.91 -9.53
N GLU A 184 -0.17 18.99 -9.87
CA GLU A 184 -0.47 20.36 -9.46
C GLU A 184 -0.68 20.49 -7.94
N ASN A 185 0.28 19.98 -7.17
CA ASN A 185 0.26 20.05 -5.70
C ASN A 185 -1.04 19.48 -5.06
N GLY A 186 -1.61 18.45 -5.66
CA GLY A 186 -2.81 17.81 -5.10
C GLY A 186 -4.13 18.22 -5.77
N ARG A 187 -4.10 19.05 -6.80
CA ARG A 187 -5.34 19.50 -7.48
C ARG A 187 -5.89 18.47 -8.46
N ILE A 188 -5.01 17.71 -9.14
CA ILE A 188 -5.42 16.78 -10.19
C ILE A 188 -5.02 15.36 -9.79
N PRO A 189 -5.87 14.66 -9.02
CA PRO A 189 -5.72 13.23 -8.76
C PRO A 189 -6.28 12.43 -9.94
N MET A 190 -5.58 11.39 -10.35
CA MET A 190 -6.07 10.46 -11.39
C MET A 190 -5.62 9.04 -11.12
N PHE A 191 -6.46 8.07 -11.43
CA PHE A 191 -6.11 6.66 -11.49
C PHE A 191 -5.69 6.30 -12.92
N VAL A 192 -4.58 5.58 -13.04
CA VAL A 192 -4.06 5.10 -14.32
C VAL A 192 -4.09 3.58 -14.31
N PRO A 193 -5.03 2.95 -15.04
CA PRO A 193 -5.10 1.50 -15.10
C PRO A 193 -3.89 0.92 -15.85
N MET A 194 -3.43 -0.25 -15.42
CA MET A 194 -2.47 -1.07 -16.14
C MET A 194 -3.22 -2.09 -17.01
N PRO A 195 -2.68 -2.47 -18.18
CA PRO A 195 -3.26 -3.58 -18.96
C PRO A 195 -3.35 -4.83 -18.11
N MET A 196 -4.51 -5.50 -18.19
CA MET A 196 -4.75 -6.76 -17.50
C MET A 196 -4.33 -7.95 -18.37
#